data_888911ee8ac69a16c893fc71fd6cd99c
#
_entry.id   888911ee8ac69a16c893fc71fd6cd99c
#
_cell.length_a   1.000
_cell.length_b   1.000
_cell.length_c   1.000
_cell.angle_alpha   90.00
_cell.angle_beta   90.00
_cell.angle_gamma   90.00
#
_symmetry.space_group_name_H-M   'P 1'
#
loop_
_entity.id
_entity.type
_entity.pdbx_description
1 polymer ?
#
loop_
_entity_poly.entity_id
_entity_poly.type
_entity_poly.pdbx_seq_one_letter_code
_entity_poly.pdbx_strand_id
1 'polypeptide(L)'
;MEQHSSEISRLKSGETLVDLAFLANDIVKVNGKILIDAPIECVWKALTDYDHLNKTLPKVVASSIVERKGNEVMLDQTGKTGIFFFEKTVNFRLRLREEYLKKVSFEQVEGDFSVYRGEWILESRDSLKGTILSYHAEIKPLFFAPPILVSFVQWQDMPGILRAHKKTAEALCPVQS
;
A
#
# COMPACT_ATOMS: atom_id res chain seq x y z
N MET A 1 -20.37 -1.29 17.10
CA MET A 1 -21.14 -1.86 15.97
C MET A 1 -21.47 -0.84 14.90
N GLU A 2 -21.92 0.38 15.23
CA GLU A 2 -22.26 1.42 14.25
C GLU A 2 -21.08 1.91 13.37
N GLN A 3 -19.89 2.13 13.94
CA GLN A 3 -18.72 2.57 13.17
C GLN A 3 -18.28 1.56 12.10
N HIS A 4 -18.34 0.27 12.40
CA HIS A 4 -17.98 -0.77 11.45
C HIS A 4 -19.00 -0.92 10.32
N SER A 5 -20.30 -0.75 10.63
CA SER A 5 -21.36 -0.73 9.63
C SER A 5 -21.23 0.48 8.69
N SER A 6 -20.86 1.65 9.22
CA SER A 6 -20.60 2.86 8.45
C SER A 6 -19.37 2.71 7.51
N GLU A 7 -18.28 2.12 8.00
CA GLU A 7 -17.07 1.87 7.19
C GLU A 7 -17.37 0.96 6.00
N ILE A 8 -18.06 -0.15 6.23
CA ILE A 8 -18.46 -1.08 5.16
C ILE A 8 -19.38 -0.41 4.13
N SER A 9 -20.30 0.42 4.57
CA SER A 9 -21.19 1.18 3.67
C SER A 9 -20.39 2.12 2.75
N ARG A 10 -19.41 2.83 3.29
CA ARG A 10 -18.52 3.72 2.54
C ARG A 10 -17.66 2.96 1.53
N LEU A 11 -17.09 1.82 1.93
CA LEU A 11 -16.33 0.95 1.01
C LEU A 11 -17.22 0.43 -0.13
N LYS A 12 -18.46 0.03 0.16
CA LYS A 12 -19.43 -0.41 -0.85
C LYS A 12 -19.83 0.69 -1.83
N SER A 13 -19.83 1.95 -1.41
CA SER A 13 -20.06 3.08 -2.31
C SER A 13 -18.86 3.44 -3.18
N GLY A 14 -17.76 2.67 -3.10
CA GLY A 14 -16.53 2.87 -3.88
C GLY A 14 -15.57 3.87 -3.27
N GLU A 15 -15.77 4.25 -2.00
CA GLU A 15 -14.90 5.18 -1.31
C GLU A 15 -13.55 4.52 -0.95
N THR A 16 -12.47 5.26 -1.12
CA THR A 16 -11.16 4.91 -0.60
C THR A 16 -10.95 5.61 0.73
N LEU A 17 -10.75 4.84 1.79
CA LEU A 17 -10.58 5.39 3.12
C LEU A 17 -9.09 5.58 3.41
N VAL A 18 -8.71 6.76 3.88
CA VAL A 18 -7.34 7.06 4.33
C VAL A 18 -7.42 7.81 5.65
N ASP A 19 -6.60 7.42 6.58
CA ASP A 19 -6.51 7.97 7.92
C ASP A 19 -5.03 8.05 8.33
N LEU A 20 -4.69 9.09 9.05
CA LEU A 20 -3.33 9.45 9.43
C LEU A 20 -3.27 9.78 10.92
N ALA A 21 -2.19 9.37 11.57
CA ALA A 21 -1.93 9.71 12.96
C ALA A 21 -0.45 10.09 13.16
N PHE A 22 -0.21 11.03 14.07
CA PHE A 22 1.13 11.38 14.51
C PHE A 22 1.51 10.54 15.73
N LEU A 23 2.62 9.84 15.63
CA LEU A 23 3.19 9.06 16.71
C LEU A 23 4.37 9.80 17.34
N ALA A 24 4.92 9.29 18.45
CA ALA A 24 6.12 9.80 19.04
C ALA A 24 7.31 9.75 18.06
N ASN A 25 8.31 10.60 18.28
CA ASN A 25 9.55 10.67 17.48
C ASN A 25 9.32 11.04 16.00
N ASP A 26 8.32 11.85 15.70
CA ASP A 26 8.00 12.34 14.35
C ASP A 26 7.63 11.23 13.36
N ILE A 27 7.13 10.10 13.82
CA ILE A 27 6.65 9.02 12.99
C ILE A 27 5.21 9.34 12.58
N VAL A 28 4.91 9.19 11.30
CA VAL A 28 3.54 9.29 10.76
C VAL A 28 3.01 7.89 10.52
N LYS A 29 1.86 7.58 11.12
CA LYS A 29 1.11 6.35 10.85
C LYS A 29 0.09 6.62 9.74
N VAL A 30 0.05 5.73 8.77
CA VAL A 30 -0.85 5.79 7.61
C VAL A 30 -1.71 4.53 7.60
N ASN A 31 -3.02 4.71 7.49
CA ASN A 31 -3.94 3.60 7.27
C ASN A 31 -4.74 3.89 5.99
N GLY A 32 -4.91 2.86 5.17
CA GLY A 32 -5.69 2.96 3.95
C GLY A 32 -6.55 1.72 3.75
N LYS A 33 -7.76 1.88 3.16
CA LYS A 33 -8.64 0.76 2.81
C LYS A 33 -9.38 1.03 1.52
N ILE A 34 -9.59 -0.03 0.74
CA ILE A 34 -10.41 -0.01 -0.47
C ILE A 34 -11.10 -1.37 -0.63
N LEU A 35 -12.32 -1.35 -1.18
CA LEU A 35 -12.99 -2.55 -1.66
C LEU A 35 -12.64 -2.77 -3.14
N ILE A 36 -12.18 -3.96 -3.46
CA ILE A 36 -11.81 -4.39 -4.81
C ILE A 36 -12.82 -5.44 -5.26
N ASP A 37 -13.46 -5.22 -6.41
CA ASP A 37 -14.46 -6.11 -6.98
C ASP A 37 -13.79 -7.28 -7.72
N ALA A 38 -12.93 -8.01 -7.01
CA ALA A 38 -12.18 -9.14 -7.51
C ALA A 38 -11.95 -10.20 -6.42
N PRO A 39 -11.79 -11.47 -6.80
CA PRO A 39 -11.39 -12.53 -5.88
C PRO A 39 -10.06 -12.24 -5.20
N ILE A 40 -9.87 -12.77 -4.01
CA ILE A 40 -8.67 -12.51 -3.20
C ILE A 40 -7.37 -12.96 -3.90
N GLU A 41 -7.44 -13.99 -4.73
CA GLU A 41 -6.32 -14.49 -5.53
C GLU A 41 -5.84 -13.45 -6.55
N CYS A 42 -6.76 -12.69 -7.14
CA CYS A 42 -6.43 -11.64 -8.11
C CYS A 42 -5.86 -10.41 -7.42
N VAL A 43 -6.37 -10.07 -6.25
CA VAL A 43 -5.80 -9.00 -5.42
C VAL A 43 -4.41 -9.39 -4.94
N TRP A 44 -4.22 -10.63 -4.49
CA TRP A 44 -2.91 -11.16 -4.12
C TRP A 44 -1.90 -11.06 -5.27
N LYS A 45 -2.30 -11.53 -6.45
CA LYS A 45 -1.45 -11.48 -7.64
C LYS A 45 -1.06 -10.05 -8.03
N ALA A 46 -2.01 -9.11 -7.99
CA ALA A 46 -1.74 -7.70 -8.25
C ALA A 46 -0.79 -7.08 -7.22
N LEU A 47 -0.93 -7.46 -5.94
CA LEU A 47 -0.11 -6.94 -4.85
C LEU A 47 1.33 -7.48 -4.88
N THR A 48 1.52 -8.75 -5.30
CA THR A 48 2.80 -9.47 -5.21
C THR A 48 3.56 -9.56 -6.53
N ASP A 49 3.11 -8.89 -7.58
CA ASP A 49 3.83 -8.77 -8.86
C ASP A 49 4.92 -7.70 -8.75
N TYR A 50 5.88 -7.92 -7.85
CA TYR A 50 6.87 -6.94 -7.41
C TYR A 50 7.73 -6.38 -8.54
N ASP A 51 8.11 -7.20 -9.52
CA ASP A 51 8.95 -6.77 -10.64
C ASP A 51 8.22 -5.85 -11.63
N HIS A 52 6.91 -5.72 -11.52
CA HIS A 52 6.09 -4.89 -12.41
C HIS A 52 5.34 -3.76 -11.68
N LEU A 53 5.61 -3.51 -10.39
CA LEU A 53 4.95 -2.44 -9.64
C LEU A 53 5.18 -1.05 -10.24
N ASN A 54 6.31 -0.83 -10.91
CA ASN A 54 6.58 0.41 -11.65
C ASN A 54 5.65 0.64 -12.86
N LYS A 55 4.98 -0.41 -13.34
CA LYS A 55 4.00 -0.33 -14.44
C LYS A 55 2.57 -0.15 -13.94
N THR A 56 2.30 -0.55 -12.71
CA THR A 56 0.95 -0.61 -12.15
C THR A 56 0.69 0.44 -11.09
N LEU A 57 1.71 0.85 -10.33
CA LEU A 57 1.57 1.82 -9.24
C LEU A 57 2.09 3.21 -9.62
N PRO A 58 1.33 4.27 -9.29
CA PRO A 58 1.84 5.63 -9.39
C PRO A 58 3.01 5.83 -8.41
N LYS A 59 3.94 6.71 -8.76
CA LYS A 59 5.09 7.05 -7.92
C LYS A 59 6.16 5.97 -7.77
N VAL A 60 5.96 4.74 -8.22
CA VAL A 60 7.00 3.72 -8.31
C VAL A 60 7.73 3.87 -9.64
N VAL A 61 9.02 4.18 -9.57
CA VAL A 61 9.90 4.38 -10.75
C VAL A 61 10.56 3.08 -11.16
N ALA A 62 11.02 2.31 -10.19
CA ALA A 62 11.63 1.00 -10.39
C ALA A 62 11.27 0.08 -9.22
N SER A 63 11.15 -1.20 -9.51
CA SER A 63 10.88 -2.24 -8.51
C SER A 63 11.44 -3.55 -9.03
N SER A 64 12.25 -4.24 -8.22
CA SER A 64 12.85 -5.51 -8.59
C SER A 64 13.12 -6.41 -7.38
N ILE A 65 12.85 -7.70 -7.55
CA ILE A 65 13.21 -8.73 -6.57
C ILE A 65 14.72 -8.92 -6.61
N VAL A 66 15.39 -8.73 -5.46
CA VAL A 66 16.80 -9.01 -5.27
C VAL A 66 17.04 -10.45 -4.86
N GLU A 67 16.20 -10.95 -3.96
CA GLU A 67 16.26 -12.32 -3.45
C GLU A 67 14.88 -12.80 -3.02
N ARG A 68 14.61 -14.10 -3.20
CA ARG A 68 13.41 -14.77 -2.68
C ARG A 68 13.82 -16.06 -1.98
N LYS A 69 13.40 -16.22 -0.73
CA LYS A 69 13.62 -17.44 0.09
C LYS A 69 12.30 -17.85 0.73
N GLY A 70 11.61 -18.80 0.14
CA GLY A 70 10.29 -19.22 0.61
C GLY A 70 9.30 -18.05 0.57
N ASN A 71 8.80 -17.67 1.73
CA ASN A 71 7.85 -16.57 1.91
C ASN A 71 8.52 -15.21 2.22
N GLU A 72 9.83 -15.15 2.23
CA GLU A 72 10.58 -13.90 2.38
C GLU A 72 11.09 -13.40 1.01
N VAL A 73 10.91 -12.10 0.78
CA VAL A 73 11.35 -11.43 -0.44
C VAL A 73 12.15 -10.19 -0.06
N MET A 74 13.32 -10.05 -0.68
CA MET A 74 14.10 -8.82 -0.63
C MET A 74 13.82 -8.04 -1.91
N LEU A 75 13.33 -6.81 -1.76
CA LEU A 75 12.84 -5.97 -2.85
C LEU A 75 13.56 -4.64 -2.87
N ASP A 76 14.15 -4.27 -4.02
CA ASP A 76 14.64 -2.92 -4.25
C ASP A 76 13.57 -2.08 -4.93
N GLN A 77 13.32 -0.90 -4.39
CA GLN A 77 12.39 0.06 -4.97
C GLN A 77 12.97 1.47 -5.05
N THR A 78 12.63 2.15 -6.13
CA THR A 78 12.82 3.58 -6.31
C THR A 78 11.46 4.22 -6.48
N GLY A 79 11.17 5.20 -5.67
CA GLY A 79 9.92 5.95 -5.71
C GLY A 79 10.13 7.44 -5.89
N LYS A 80 9.07 8.13 -6.25
CA LYS A 80 8.98 9.59 -6.25
C LYS A 80 8.01 10.04 -5.18
N THR A 81 8.41 11.04 -4.42
CA THR A 81 7.57 11.66 -3.39
C THR A 81 7.70 13.17 -3.49
N GLY A 82 6.70 13.92 -3.08
CA GLY A 82 6.80 15.38 -3.08
C GLY A 82 5.45 16.09 -3.18
N ILE A 83 5.53 17.42 -3.09
CA ILE A 83 4.38 18.31 -3.11
C ILE A 83 4.64 19.40 -4.14
N PHE A 84 3.63 19.67 -4.98
CA PHE A 84 3.65 20.69 -6.03
C PHE A 84 4.84 20.50 -6.99
N PHE A 85 5.81 21.44 -6.98
CA PHE A 85 6.99 21.42 -7.85
C PHE A 85 8.22 20.78 -7.19
N PHE A 86 8.12 20.38 -5.92
CA PHE A 86 9.21 19.72 -5.18
C PHE A 86 9.01 18.22 -5.17
N GLU A 87 9.62 17.55 -6.12
CA GLU A 87 9.64 16.10 -6.22
C GLU A 87 11.02 15.58 -5.77
N LYS A 88 11.02 14.57 -4.92
CA LYS A 88 12.22 13.89 -4.46
C LYS A 88 12.15 12.41 -4.85
N THR A 89 13.25 11.92 -5.40
CA THR A 89 13.45 10.48 -5.61
C THR A 89 13.93 9.86 -4.30
N VAL A 90 13.33 8.75 -3.92
CA VAL A 90 13.69 7.97 -2.73
C VAL A 90 14.01 6.53 -3.14
N ASN A 91 15.06 5.96 -2.54
CA ASN A 91 15.47 4.59 -2.78
C ASN A 91 15.40 3.82 -1.47
N PHE A 92 14.93 2.60 -1.52
CA PHE A 92 14.81 1.76 -0.34
C PHE A 92 14.79 0.28 -0.71
N ARG A 93 15.37 -0.52 0.17
CA ARG A 93 15.31 -1.98 0.14
C ARG A 93 14.39 -2.47 1.23
N LEU A 94 13.40 -3.26 0.86
CA LEU A 94 12.42 -3.84 1.76
C LEU A 94 12.67 -5.33 1.95
N ARG A 95 12.54 -5.78 3.19
CA ARG A 95 12.28 -7.17 3.51
C ARG A 95 10.78 -7.36 3.59
N LEU A 96 10.24 -8.20 2.73
CA LEU A 96 8.84 -8.58 2.70
C LEU A 96 8.67 -9.98 3.28
N ARG A 97 7.56 -10.21 3.98
CA ARG A 97 7.15 -11.54 4.41
C ARG A 97 5.70 -11.77 3.99
N GLU A 98 5.50 -12.82 3.21
CA GLU A 98 4.23 -13.19 2.62
C GLU A 98 3.51 -14.22 3.48
N GLU A 99 2.25 -13.98 3.82
CA GLU A 99 1.29 -14.95 4.30
C GLU A 99 0.21 -15.10 3.22
N TYR A 100 0.31 -16.16 2.43
CA TYR A 100 -0.48 -16.35 1.21
C TYR A 100 -1.98 -16.06 1.42
N LEU A 101 -2.55 -15.20 0.57
CA LEU A 101 -3.94 -14.72 0.59
C LEU A 101 -4.37 -14.03 1.89
N LYS A 102 -3.42 -13.65 2.76
CA LYS A 102 -3.73 -12.98 4.03
C LYS A 102 -3.06 -11.63 4.14
N LYS A 103 -1.75 -11.60 4.11
CA LYS A 103 -1.01 -10.34 4.23
C LYS A 103 0.42 -10.40 3.69
N VAL A 104 0.95 -9.23 3.44
CA VAL A 104 2.36 -8.99 3.16
C VAL A 104 2.86 -7.96 4.17
N SER A 105 3.72 -8.37 5.10
CA SER A 105 4.41 -7.45 6.00
C SER A 105 5.68 -6.95 5.33
N PHE A 106 6.09 -5.72 5.62
CA PHE A 106 7.32 -5.15 5.08
C PHE A 106 8.04 -4.28 6.10
N GLU A 107 9.36 -4.24 5.99
CA GLU A 107 10.21 -3.28 6.69
C GLU A 107 11.41 -2.89 5.81
N GLN A 108 11.79 -1.64 5.86
CA GLN A 108 13.00 -1.19 5.21
C GLN A 108 14.23 -1.69 5.96
N VAL A 109 15.16 -2.28 5.21
CA VAL A 109 16.47 -2.72 5.73
C VAL A 109 17.58 -1.75 5.35
N GLU A 110 17.41 -0.99 4.26
CA GLU A 110 18.33 0.03 3.76
C GLU A 110 17.56 1.08 2.95
N GLY A 111 17.94 2.36 3.01
CA GLY A 111 17.38 3.41 2.16
C GLY A 111 17.12 4.74 2.85
N ASP A 112 16.27 5.55 2.25
CA ASP A 112 16.05 6.96 2.56
C ASP A 112 15.06 7.23 3.71
N PHE A 113 14.65 6.20 4.44
CA PHE A 113 13.78 6.32 5.61
C PHE A 113 14.50 5.86 6.89
N SER A 114 14.22 6.49 8.01
CA SER A 114 14.61 5.99 9.34
C SER A 114 13.60 5.00 9.89
N VAL A 115 12.33 5.15 9.50
CA VAL A 115 11.24 4.21 9.76
C VAL A 115 10.42 4.07 8.48
N TYR A 116 10.34 2.87 7.96
CA TYR A 116 9.37 2.49 6.93
C TYR A 116 9.06 1.01 7.10
N ARG A 117 7.94 0.75 7.71
CA ARG A 117 7.46 -0.60 8.01
C ARG A 117 5.95 -0.63 8.03
N GLY A 118 5.38 -1.78 7.77
CA GLY A 118 3.93 -1.93 7.78
C GLY A 118 3.46 -3.24 7.20
N GLU A 119 2.23 -3.26 6.75
CA GLU A 119 1.60 -4.44 6.18
C GLU A 119 0.47 -4.09 5.23
N TRP A 120 0.29 -4.94 4.26
CA TRP A 120 -0.90 -5.06 3.43
C TRP A 120 -1.72 -6.24 3.90
N ILE A 121 -3.01 -6.06 4.13
CA ILE A 121 -3.92 -7.11 4.61
C ILE A 121 -5.04 -7.30 3.60
N LEU A 122 -5.34 -8.56 3.28
CA LEU A 122 -6.41 -8.96 2.38
C LEU A 122 -7.50 -9.65 3.19
N GLU A 123 -8.73 -9.19 3.04
CA GLU A 123 -9.90 -9.80 3.68
C GLU A 123 -11.00 -10.05 2.64
N SER A 124 -11.34 -11.33 2.42
CA SER A 124 -12.51 -11.72 1.67
C SER A 124 -13.71 -11.83 2.63
N ARG A 125 -14.85 -11.28 2.21
CA ARG A 125 -16.11 -11.40 2.96
C ARG A 125 -17.25 -11.76 2.02
N ASP A 126 -17.96 -12.82 2.30
CA ASP A 126 -19.07 -13.32 1.48
C ASP A 126 -20.12 -12.24 1.20
N SER A 127 -20.35 -11.33 2.18
CA SER A 127 -21.32 -10.24 2.07
C SER A 127 -20.89 -9.10 1.13
N LEU A 128 -19.64 -9.07 0.67
CA LEU A 128 -19.07 -7.95 -0.10
C LEU A 128 -18.85 -8.27 -1.58
N LYS A 129 -18.94 -9.54 -2.00
CA LYS A 129 -18.63 -10.01 -3.37
C LYS A 129 -17.27 -9.50 -3.89
N GLY A 130 -16.28 -9.35 -2.99
CA GLY A 130 -14.97 -8.82 -3.32
C GLY A 130 -13.98 -8.94 -2.17
N THR A 131 -12.87 -8.25 -2.31
CA THR A 131 -11.77 -8.27 -1.34
C THR A 131 -11.52 -6.87 -0.79
N ILE A 132 -11.46 -6.73 0.53
CA ILE A 132 -10.95 -5.50 1.16
C ILE A 132 -9.43 -5.61 1.19
N LEU A 133 -8.76 -4.62 0.61
CA LEU A 133 -7.34 -4.40 0.73
C LEU A 133 -7.10 -3.28 1.73
N SER A 134 -6.37 -3.59 2.81
CA SER A 134 -5.98 -2.63 3.84
C SER A 134 -4.46 -2.41 3.83
N TYR A 135 -4.05 -1.19 4.06
CA TYR A 135 -2.65 -0.78 4.20
C TYR A 135 -2.44 -0.12 5.56
N HIS A 136 -1.41 -0.54 6.27
CA HIS A 136 -0.97 0.07 7.52
C HIS A 136 0.53 0.27 7.46
N ALA A 137 1.00 1.49 7.70
CA ALA A 137 2.43 1.78 7.71
C ALA A 137 2.81 2.85 8.73
N GLU A 138 4.05 2.79 9.17
CA GLU A 138 4.75 3.81 9.93
C GLU A 138 5.90 4.35 9.09
N ILE A 139 5.97 5.67 8.96
CA ILE A 139 6.89 6.35 8.04
C ILE A 139 7.60 7.50 8.74
N LYS A 140 8.92 7.53 8.60
CA LYS A 140 9.77 8.67 8.95
C LYS A 140 10.94 8.74 7.98
N PRO A 141 11.06 9.80 7.15
CA PRO A 141 12.23 9.98 6.28
C PRO A 141 13.52 10.22 7.05
N LEU A 142 14.67 9.89 6.45
CA LEU A 142 15.99 10.27 6.95
C LEU A 142 16.31 11.75 6.69
N PHE A 143 15.77 12.29 5.58
CA PHE A 143 15.93 13.72 5.28
C PHE A 143 14.95 14.56 6.07
N PHE A 144 15.29 15.84 6.23
CA PHE A 144 14.40 16.76 6.96
C PHE A 144 13.05 16.91 6.25
N ALA A 145 12.01 16.42 6.91
CA ALA A 145 10.62 16.59 6.49
C ALA A 145 9.74 16.65 7.75
N PRO A 146 9.11 17.78 8.06
CA PRO A 146 8.19 17.87 9.18
C PRO A 146 7.06 16.83 9.06
N PRO A 147 6.60 16.21 10.16
CA PRO A 147 5.56 15.19 10.13
C PRO A 147 4.29 15.61 9.41
N ILE A 148 3.90 16.88 9.51
CA ILE A 148 2.74 17.42 8.82
C ILE A 148 2.91 17.37 7.29
N LEU A 149 4.13 17.58 6.79
CA LEU A 149 4.44 17.46 5.37
C LEU A 149 4.40 16.02 4.90
N VAL A 150 4.97 15.11 5.69
CA VAL A 150 4.91 13.67 5.42
C VAL A 150 3.45 13.19 5.38
N SER A 151 2.64 13.62 6.33
CA SER A 151 1.21 13.24 6.40
C SER A 151 0.44 13.77 5.20
N PHE A 152 0.71 14.99 4.75
CA PHE A 152 0.06 15.57 3.57
C PHE A 152 0.38 14.80 2.30
N VAL A 153 1.66 14.41 2.10
CA VAL A 153 2.07 13.57 0.95
C VAL A 153 1.35 12.23 0.98
N GLN A 154 1.30 11.57 2.13
CA GLN A 154 0.62 10.28 2.26
C GLN A 154 -0.88 10.39 2.01
N TRP A 155 -1.52 11.44 2.52
CA TRP A 155 -2.94 11.70 2.28
C TRP A 155 -3.23 11.94 0.79
N GLN A 156 -2.33 12.63 0.09
CA GLN A 156 -2.43 12.90 -1.34
C GLN A 156 -2.23 11.63 -2.19
N ASP A 157 -1.21 10.83 -1.89
CA ASP A 157 -0.73 9.74 -2.76
C ASP A 157 -1.44 8.40 -2.49
N MET A 158 -1.78 8.10 -1.24
CA MET A 158 -2.34 6.80 -0.84
C MET A 158 -3.63 6.41 -1.56
N PRO A 159 -4.62 7.30 -1.77
CA PRO A 159 -5.81 6.95 -2.53
C PRO A 159 -5.50 6.50 -3.96
N GLY A 160 -4.52 7.12 -4.60
CA GLY A 160 -4.06 6.75 -5.94
C GLY A 160 -3.42 5.36 -5.99
N ILE A 161 -2.62 5.03 -4.99
CA ILE A 161 -1.97 3.71 -4.85
C ILE A 161 -3.02 2.61 -4.66
N LEU A 162 -3.97 2.82 -3.75
CA LEU A 162 -5.05 1.86 -3.49
C LEU A 162 -5.93 1.63 -4.73
N ARG A 163 -6.31 2.70 -5.43
CA ARG A 163 -7.08 2.60 -6.70
C ARG A 163 -6.29 1.91 -7.80
N ALA A 164 -4.97 2.07 -7.85
CA ALA A 164 -4.13 1.38 -8.81
C ALA A 164 -4.09 -0.14 -8.58
N HIS A 165 -4.00 -0.58 -7.33
CA HIS A 165 -4.16 -2.00 -6.98
C HIS A 165 -5.54 -2.54 -7.36
N LYS A 166 -6.61 -1.78 -7.06
CA LYS A 166 -7.98 -2.13 -7.48
C LYS A 166 -8.06 -2.33 -8.99
N LYS A 167 -7.61 -1.36 -9.77
CA LYS A 167 -7.64 -1.42 -11.23
C LYS A 167 -6.87 -2.63 -11.78
N THR A 168 -5.69 -2.91 -11.23
CA THR A 168 -4.86 -4.04 -11.66
C THR A 168 -5.52 -5.37 -11.33
N ALA A 169 -6.02 -5.55 -10.11
CA ALA A 169 -6.67 -6.78 -9.67
C ALA A 169 -7.95 -7.08 -10.48
N GLU A 170 -8.78 -6.08 -10.70
CA GLU A 170 -10.02 -6.21 -11.50
C GLU A 170 -9.73 -6.50 -12.98
N ALA A 171 -8.64 -5.98 -13.53
CA ALA A 171 -8.20 -6.29 -14.90
C ALA A 171 -7.69 -7.73 -15.04
N LEU A 172 -7.09 -8.30 -13.98
CA LEU A 172 -6.65 -9.71 -13.98
C LEU A 172 -7.81 -10.69 -13.95
N CYS A 173 -8.92 -10.31 -13.33
CA CYS A 173 -10.13 -11.14 -13.20
C CYS A 173 -11.37 -10.32 -13.57
N PRO A 174 -11.59 -10.05 -14.84
CA PRO A 174 -12.80 -9.35 -15.24
C PRO A 174 -14.03 -10.16 -14.85
N VAL A 175 -14.96 -9.49 -14.17
CA VAL A 175 -16.25 -10.09 -13.83
C VAL A 175 -16.93 -10.47 -15.14
N GLN A 176 -17.18 -11.76 -15.35
CA GLN A 176 -17.98 -12.21 -16.48
C GLN A 176 -19.41 -11.67 -16.25
N SER A 177 -19.81 -10.75 -17.10
CA SER A 177 -21.17 -10.19 -17.16
C SER A 177 -22.17 -11.21 -17.69
#